data_9209885bdefb9e448fca4ba6d630be1c
#
_entry.id   9209885bdefb9e448fca4ba6d630be1c
#
_cell.length_a   1.000
_cell.length_b   1.000
_cell.length_c   1.000
_cell.angle_alpha   90.00
_cell.angle_beta   90.00
_cell.angle_gamma   90.00
#
_symmetry.space_group_name_H-M   'P 1'
#
loop_
_entity.id
_entity.type
_entity.pdbx_description
1 polymer ?
#
loop_
_entity_poly.entity_id
_entity_poly.type
_entity_poly.pdbx_seq_one_letter_code
_entity_poly.pdbx_strand_id
1 'polypeptide(L)'
;MKITIVGAGNMGRGIATRAAAGGHEVEIVDRDPAEAEKLAKEVGGSANAPAPGAPFGGDVVFLALYYPGIKDAVGEYADRLAGKVVVDITNPLDTETWDRLATPAGSSSAEEVQALLPDGTPLVKAFNTTFAGTLLAGEVAGQQLDVLIAGDDDSAKQKVARIASDGGLRPIDVGPLARAQQLEQLGFLHISLQEPRGLGFGSAIKLHP
;
A
#
# COMPACT_ATOMS: atom_id res chain seq x y z
N MET A 1 -13.34 -4.97 -9.02
CA MET A 1 -12.09 -5.67 -9.40
C MET A 1 -11.75 -6.68 -8.32
N LYS A 2 -10.86 -7.62 -8.64
CA LYS A 2 -10.27 -8.50 -7.63
C LYS A 2 -8.96 -7.93 -7.14
N ILE A 3 -8.75 -7.95 -5.84
CA ILE A 3 -7.61 -7.32 -5.17
C ILE A 3 -7.01 -8.32 -4.19
N THR A 4 -5.70 -8.51 -4.22
CA THR A 4 -4.98 -9.27 -3.19
C THR A 4 -4.23 -8.30 -2.28
N ILE A 5 -4.37 -8.46 -0.98
CA ILE A 5 -3.61 -7.74 0.04
C ILE A 5 -2.62 -8.72 0.68
N VAL A 6 -1.34 -8.49 0.51
CA VAL A 6 -0.28 -9.25 1.16
C VAL A 6 0.15 -8.51 2.41
N GLY A 7 -0.18 -9.08 3.57
CA GLY A 7 0.04 -8.49 4.89
C GLY A 7 -1.28 -8.13 5.59
N ALA A 8 -1.61 -8.85 6.68
CA ALA A 8 -2.80 -8.63 7.49
C ALA A 8 -2.63 -7.61 8.63
N GLY A 9 -1.55 -6.79 8.56
CA GLY A 9 -1.27 -5.73 9.53
C GLY A 9 -2.24 -4.54 9.43
N ASN A 10 -1.94 -3.48 10.18
CA ASN A 10 -2.80 -2.29 10.28
C ASN A 10 -3.05 -1.62 8.91
N MET A 11 -2.01 -1.47 8.08
CA MET A 11 -2.17 -0.87 6.74
C MET A 11 -2.96 -1.79 5.80
N GLY A 12 -2.69 -3.10 5.81
CA GLY A 12 -3.48 -4.08 5.05
C GLY A 12 -4.96 -4.03 5.42
N ARG A 13 -5.27 -3.92 6.73
CA ARG A 13 -6.65 -3.72 7.23
C ARG A 13 -7.28 -2.47 6.66
N GLY A 14 -6.59 -1.32 6.72
CA GLY A 14 -7.11 -0.04 6.22
C GLY A 14 -7.42 -0.10 4.72
N ILE A 15 -6.49 -0.64 3.91
CA ILE A 15 -6.65 -0.79 2.47
C ILE A 15 -7.77 -1.78 2.14
N ALA A 16 -7.80 -2.96 2.81
CA ALA A 16 -8.83 -3.96 2.61
C ALA A 16 -10.24 -3.41 2.91
N THR A 17 -10.38 -2.66 4.01
CA THR A 17 -11.65 -2.02 4.39
C THR A 17 -12.12 -1.04 3.33
N ARG A 18 -11.23 -0.17 2.82
CA ARG A 18 -11.59 0.79 1.75
C ARG A 18 -11.93 0.08 0.44
N ALA A 19 -11.15 -0.92 0.06
CA ALA A 19 -11.41 -1.70 -1.14
C ALA A 19 -12.77 -2.42 -1.09
N ALA A 20 -13.07 -3.08 0.03
CA ALA A 20 -14.36 -3.75 0.24
C ALA A 20 -15.54 -2.76 0.26
N ALA A 21 -15.38 -1.59 0.90
CA ALA A 21 -16.38 -0.51 0.89
C ALA A 21 -16.63 0.01 -0.53
N GLY A 22 -15.61 -0.01 -1.41
CA GLY A 22 -15.71 0.31 -2.84
C GLY A 22 -16.33 -0.81 -3.70
N GLY A 23 -16.79 -1.91 -3.10
CA GLY A 23 -17.43 -3.03 -3.81
C GLY A 23 -16.43 -3.94 -4.56
N HIS A 24 -15.16 -3.94 -4.18
CA HIS A 24 -14.17 -4.85 -4.74
C HIS A 24 -14.15 -6.20 -4.01
N GLU A 25 -13.78 -7.27 -4.73
CA GLU A 25 -13.49 -8.58 -4.13
C GLU A 25 -12.08 -8.52 -3.52
N VAL A 26 -11.96 -8.81 -2.22
CA VAL A 26 -10.70 -8.70 -1.49
C VAL A 26 -10.22 -10.07 -1.03
N GLU A 27 -9.00 -10.41 -1.41
CA GLU A 27 -8.27 -11.58 -0.94
C GLU A 27 -7.15 -11.11 -0.01
N ILE A 28 -7.04 -11.74 1.16
CA ILE A 28 -6.04 -11.40 2.16
C ILE A 28 -5.08 -12.57 2.33
N VAL A 29 -3.80 -12.27 2.22
CA VAL A 29 -2.70 -13.23 2.36
C VAL A 29 -1.75 -12.74 3.43
N ASP A 30 -1.37 -13.62 4.33
CA ASP A 30 -0.35 -13.34 5.35
C ASP A 30 0.52 -14.60 5.56
N ARG A 31 1.69 -14.43 6.14
CA ARG A 31 2.55 -15.55 6.55
C ARG A 31 1.87 -16.42 7.62
N ASP A 32 1.06 -15.78 8.48
CA ASP A 32 0.17 -16.47 9.40
C ASP A 32 -1.24 -16.54 8.80
N PRO A 33 -1.67 -17.71 8.31
CA PRO A 33 -3.01 -17.88 7.74
C PRO A 33 -4.14 -17.49 8.70
N ALA A 34 -3.93 -17.64 10.02
CA ALA A 34 -4.94 -17.28 11.01
C ALA A 34 -5.19 -15.77 11.07
N GLU A 35 -4.14 -14.94 10.91
CA GLU A 35 -4.28 -13.48 10.83
C GLU A 35 -4.96 -13.05 9.52
N ALA A 36 -4.67 -13.73 8.40
CA ALA A 36 -5.38 -13.49 7.14
C ALA A 36 -6.88 -13.81 7.25
N GLU A 37 -7.24 -14.97 7.81
CA GLU A 37 -8.62 -15.36 8.03
C GLU A 37 -9.37 -14.42 8.98
N LYS A 38 -8.70 -14.01 10.06
CA LYS A 38 -9.25 -13.07 11.03
C LYS A 38 -9.56 -11.72 10.38
N LEU A 39 -8.62 -11.19 9.60
CA LEU A 39 -8.84 -9.93 8.89
C LEU A 39 -9.92 -10.06 7.83
N ALA A 40 -9.97 -11.16 7.08
CA ALA A 40 -11.03 -11.41 6.11
C ALA A 40 -12.43 -11.41 6.75
N LYS A 41 -12.57 -12.05 7.92
CA LYS A 41 -13.83 -12.03 8.72
C LYS A 41 -14.18 -10.64 9.22
N GLU A 42 -13.18 -9.85 9.64
CA GLU A 42 -13.36 -8.47 10.12
C GLU A 42 -13.82 -7.54 9.00
N VAL A 43 -13.19 -7.62 7.82
CA VAL A 43 -13.56 -6.84 6.65
C VAL A 43 -14.95 -7.23 6.14
N GLY A 44 -15.25 -8.52 6.15
CA GLY A 44 -16.58 -9.04 5.76
C GLY A 44 -16.87 -8.93 4.26
N GLY A 45 -18.15 -9.01 3.90
CA GLY A 45 -18.57 -8.92 2.49
C GLY A 45 -17.99 -10.04 1.63
N SER A 46 -17.26 -9.68 0.57
CA SER A 46 -16.58 -10.62 -0.34
C SER A 46 -15.12 -10.92 0.07
N ALA A 47 -14.67 -10.42 1.23
CA ALA A 47 -13.31 -10.65 1.69
C ALA A 47 -13.10 -12.12 2.09
N ASN A 48 -11.97 -12.68 1.65
CA ASN A 48 -11.61 -14.06 1.95
C ASN A 48 -10.08 -14.19 2.15
N ALA A 49 -9.66 -15.30 2.76
CA ALA A 49 -8.26 -15.71 2.86
C ALA A 49 -8.10 -17.03 2.09
N PRO A 50 -7.30 -17.07 1.03
CA PRO A 50 -7.08 -18.27 0.25
C PRO A 50 -6.21 -19.27 1.03
N ALA A 51 -6.22 -20.53 0.60
CA ALA A 51 -5.32 -21.52 1.16
C ALA A 51 -3.84 -21.10 0.98
N PRO A 52 -2.95 -21.41 1.94
CA PRO A 52 -1.53 -21.14 1.79
C PRO A 52 -0.97 -21.70 0.48
N GLY A 53 -0.17 -20.91 -0.23
CA GLY A 53 0.42 -21.30 -1.52
C GLY A 53 -0.50 -21.16 -2.73
N ALA A 54 -1.78 -20.85 -2.57
CA ALA A 54 -2.68 -20.61 -3.70
C ALA A 54 -2.20 -19.44 -4.58
N PRO A 55 -2.46 -19.46 -5.90
CA PRO A 55 -2.22 -18.30 -6.76
C PRO A 55 -2.96 -17.06 -6.25
N PHE A 56 -2.40 -15.87 -6.45
CA PHE A 56 -3.12 -14.64 -6.15
C PHE A 56 -4.30 -14.45 -7.11
N GLY A 57 -5.50 -14.35 -6.56
CA GLY A 57 -6.73 -14.15 -7.35
C GLY A 57 -6.92 -12.71 -7.83
N GLY A 58 -6.25 -11.74 -7.20
CA GLY A 58 -6.34 -10.32 -7.55
C GLY A 58 -5.63 -9.95 -8.84
N ASP A 59 -6.21 -8.99 -9.58
CA ASP A 59 -5.55 -8.32 -10.70
C ASP A 59 -4.58 -7.24 -10.22
N VAL A 60 -4.83 -6.71 -9.02
CA VAL A 60 -4.00 -5.74 -8.31
C VAL A 60 -3.58 -6.35 -6.97
N VAL A 61 -2.29 -6.33 -6.68
CA VAL A 61 -1.69 -6.91 -5.47
C VAL A 61 -1.02 -5.81 -4.66
N PHE A 62 -1.52 -5.56 -3.46
CA PHE A 62 -0.94 -4.62 -2.51
C PHE A 62 0.07 -5.33 -1.61
N LEU A 63 1.29 -4.84 -1.57
CA LEU A 63 2.33 -5.30 -0.65
C LEU A 63 2.28 -4.44 0.62
N ALA A 64 1.42 -4.83 1.57
CA ALA A 64 1.23 -4.14 2.86
C ALA A 64 2.24 -4.66 3.90
N LEU A 65 3.51 -4.59 3.56
CA LEU A 65 4.63 -5.15 4.30
C LEU A 65 5.58 -4.07 4.82
N TYR A 66 6.37 -4.42 5.83
CA TYR A 66 7.47 -3.58 6.29
C TYR A 66 8.68 -3.72 5.36
N TYR A 67 9.42 -2.62 5.20
CA TYR A 67 10.59 -2.55 4.32
C TYR A 67 11.61 -3.68 4.53
N PRO A 68 12.00 -4.08 5.75
CA PRO A 68 12.98 -5.15 5.92
C PRO A 68 12.58 -6.50 5.29
N GLY A 69 11.28 -6.77 5.16
CA GLY A 69 10.78 -8.04 4.63
C GLY A 69 10.23 -7.98 3.21
N ILE A 70 10.13 -6.80 2.59
CA ILE A 70 9.44 -6.68 1.30
C ILE A 70 10.20 -7.36 0.16
N LYS A 71 11.52 -7.28 0.16
CA LYS A 71 12.36 -7.89 -0.89
C LYS A 71 12.28 -9.42 -0.86
N ASP A 72 12.32 -10.00 0.33
CA ASP A 72 12.18 -11.45 0.51
C ASP A 72 10.79 -11.92 0.05
N ALA A 73 9.75 -11.18 0.42
CA ALA A 73 8.39 -11.49 0.01
C ALA A 73 8.20 -11.37 -1.52
N VAL A 74 8.79 -10.37 -2.17
CA VAL A 74 8.75 -10.23 -3.63
C VAL A 74 9.46 -11.39 -4.30
N GLY A 75 10.61 -11.83 -3.79
CA GLY A 75 11.32 -13.01 -4.28
C GLY A 75 10.52 -14.30 -4.11
N GLU A 76 9.88 -14.48 -2.93
CA GLU A 76 9.03 -15.65 -2.65
C GLU A 76 7.79 -15.70 -3.55
N TYR A 77 7.21 -14.54 -3.85
CA TYR A 77 5.94 -14.45 -4.58
C TYR A 77 6.11 -14.10 -6.07
N ALA A 78 7.32 -14.08 -6.60
CA ALA A 78 7.61 -13.62 -7.96
C ALA A 78 6.66 -14.22 -9.01
N ASP A 79 6.50 -15.55 -9.04
CA ASP A 79 5.62 -16.26 -9.98
C ASP A 79 4.13 -15.88 -9.81
N ARG A 80 3.72 -15.52 -8.57
CA ARG A 80 2.35 -15.13 -8.24
C ARG A 80 2.07 -13.67 -8.54
N LEU A 81 3.13 -12.83 -8.68
CA LEU A 81 3.07 -11.41 -9.03
C LEU A 81 3.13 -11.20 -10.55
N ALA A 82 3.63 -12.15 -11.31
CA ALA A 82 3.76 -12.05 -12.76
C ALA A 82 2.43 -11.67 -13.43
N GLY A 83 2.44 -10.62 -14.27
CA GLY A 83 1.27 -10.12 -14.99
C GLY A 83 0.22 -9.40 -14.14
N LYS A 84 0.49 -9.14 -12.87
CA LYS A 84 -0.36 -8.35 -11.96
C LYS A 84 0.08 -6.89 -11.93
N VAL A 85 -0.79 -5.99 -11.48
CA VAL A 85 -0.37 -4.66 -11.01
C VAL A 85 0.07 -4.80 -9.56
N VAL A 86 1.32 -4.49 -9.27
CA VAL A 86 1.85 -4.52 -7.90
C VAL A 86 1.82 -3.12 -7.30
N VAL A 87 1.36 -3.01 -6.05
CA VAL A 87 1.31 -1.73 -5.32
C VAL A 87 2.23 -1.82 -4.10
N ASP A 88 3.28 -1.02 -4.10
CA ASP A 88 4.15 -0.83 -2.93
C ASP A 88 3.64 0.32 -2.06
N ILE A 89 3.39 0.02 -0.78
CA ILE A 89 2.95 1.01 0.21
C ILE A 89 4.03 1.33 1.24
N THR A 90 5.25 0.84 1.05
CA THR A 90 6.31 0.83 2.06
C THR A 90 6.88 2.23 2.31
N ASN A 91 7.22 2.52 3.55
CA ASN A 91 8.17 3.56 3.93
C ASN A 91 9.43 2.87 4.45
N PRO A 92 10.59 3.04 3.79
CA PRO A 92 11.82 2.35 4.16
C PRO A 92 12.51 3.04 5.35
N LEU A 93 11.87 3.04 6.51
CA LEU A 93 12.41 3.62 7.73
C LEU A 93 13.59 2.80 8.26
N ASP A 94 14.64 3.48 8.69
CA ASP A 94 15.67 2.87 9.53
C ASP A 94 15.06 2.61 10.91
N THR A 95 14.80 1.33 11.22
CA THR A 95 14.14 0.93 12.46
C THR A 95 15.06 0.91 13.68
N GLU A 96 16.37 1.14 13.50
CA GLU A 96 17.32 1.27 14.61
C GLU A 96 17.34 2.70 15.15
N THR A 97 17.32 3.67 14.25
CA THR A 97 17.48 5.09 14.61
C THR A 97 16.19 5.90 14.49
N TRP A 98 15.29 5.53 13.60
CA TRP A 98 14.03 6.22 13.28
C TRP A 98 14.21 7.67 12.78
N ASP A 99 15.43 8.04 12.38
CA ASP A 99 15.80 9.41 11.99
C ASP A 99 16.14 9.58 10.52
N ARG A 100 16.05 8.49 9.73
CA ARG A 100 16.36 8.48 8.30
C ARG A 100 15.63 7.35 7.56
N LEU A 101 15.69 7.41 6.24
CA LEU A 101 15.34 6.28 5.37
C LEU A 101 16.53 5.31 5.25
N ALA A 102 16.23 4.02 5.17
CA ALA A 102 17.23 2.96 5.03
C ALA A 102 17.69 2.74 3.59
N THR A 103 16.97 3.30 2.60
CA THR A 103 17.36 3.23 1.19
C THR A 103 18.58 4.12 0.91
N PRO A 104 19.43 3.75 -0.07
CA PRO A 104 20.53 4.59 -0.51
C PRO A 104 20.03 5.96 -1.01
N ALA A 105 20.88 6.99 -0.90
CA ALA A 105 20.58 8.31 -1.43
C ALA A 105 20.30 8.24 -2.94
N GLY A 106 19.22 8.87 -3.38
CA GLY A 106 18.81 8.86 -4.78
C GLY A 106 18.08 7.59 -5.25
N SER A 107 17.69 6.72 -4.31
CA SER A 107 16.87 5.53 -4.54
C SER A 107 15.61 5.53 -3.67
N SER A 108 14.71 4.59 -3.93
CA SER A 108 13.49 4.35 -3.18
C SER A 108 13.26 2.85 -2.97
N SER A 109 12.48 2.49 -1.97
CA SER A 109 11.98 1.11 -1.80
C SER A 109 11.25 0.63 -3.06
N ALA A 110 10.47 1.50 -3.69
CA ALA A 110 9.73 1.15 -4.89
C ALA A 110 10.67 0.80 -6.07
N GLU A 111 11.76 1.54 -6.27
CA GLU A 111 12.74 1.23 -7.32
C GLU A 111 13.47 -0.10 -7.03
N GLU A 112 13.79 -0.38 -5.76
CA GLU A 112 14.37 -1.67 -5.36
C GLU A 112 13.40 -2.83 -5.58
N VAL A 113 12.11 -2.65 -5.27
CA VAL A 113 11.06 -3.64 -5.51
C VAL A 113 10.86 -3.87 -7.00
N GLN A 114 10.79 -2.80 -7.82
CA GLN A 114 10.64 -2.92 -9.27
C GLN A 114 11.76 -3.75 -9.91
N ALA A 115 12.98 -3.60 -9.41
CA ALA A 115 14.14 -4.37 -9.92
C ALA A 115 14.06 -5.88 -9.62
N LEU A 116 13.20 -6.30 -8.69
CA LEU A 116 13.00 -7.71 -8.30
C LEU A 116 11.75 -8.33 -8.92
N LEU A 117 10.84 -7.50 -9.47
CA LEU A 117 9.61 -7.99 -10.08
C LEU A 117 9.90 -8.70 -11.42
N PRO A 118 9.07 -9.69 -11.79
CA PRO A 118 9.14 -10.30 -13.12
C PRO A 118 8.98 -9.26 -14.23
N ASP A 119 9.64 -9.48 -15.36
CA ASP A 119 9.57 -8.61 -16.52
C ASP A 119 8.11 -8.30 -16.93
N GLY A 120 7.84 -7.04 -17.22
CA GLY A 120 6.51 -6.58 -17.61
C GLY A 120 5.49 -6.50 -16.48
N THR A 121 5.90 -6.66 -15.21
CA THR A 121 5.05 -6.47 -14.04
C THR A 121 5.09 -4.99 -13.62
N PRO A 122 4.00 -4.20 -13.85
CA PRO A 122 3.99 -2.79 -13.48
C PRO A 122 3.91 -2.61 -11.96
N LEU A 123 4.73 -1.70 -11.45
CA LEU A 123 4.71 -1.27 -10.05
C LEU A 123 4.10 0.13 -9.91
N VAL A 124 3.29 0.28 -8.89
CA VAL A 124 2.71 1.57 -8.48
C VAL A 124 3.08 1.83 -7.03
N LYS A 125 3.62 3.01 -6.73
CA LYS A 125 3.79 3.51 -5.36
C LYS A 125 2.55 4.26 -4.95
N ALA A 126 1.90 3.85 -3.84
CA ALA A 126 0.71 4.54 -3.33
C ALA A 126 0.48 4.24 -1.84
N PHE A 127 -0.40 4.98 -1.18
CA PHE A 127 -0.84 4.81 0.22
C PHE A 127 0.23 5.00 1.30
N ASN A 128 1.49 5.13 0.96
CA ASN A 128 2.58 5.28 1.92
C ASN A 128 2.56 6.61 2.71
N THR A 129 1.80 7.61 2.25
CA THR A 129 1.63 8.91 2.90
C THR A 129 0.36 8.99 3.76
N THR A 130 -0.37 7.87 3.91
CA THR A 130 -1.57 7.75 4.76
C THR A 130 -1.28 6.87 5.98
N PHE A 131 -2.12 6.96 7.00
CA PHE A 131 -2.03 6.11 8.18
C PHE A 131 -3.21 5.14 8.26
N ALA A 132 -3.01 4.00 8.89
CA ALA A 132 -4.01 2.94 8.99
C ALA A 132 -5.32 3.42 9.62
N GLY A 133 -5.26 4.20 10.71
CA GLY A 133 -6.45 4.74 11.37
C GLY A 133 -7.22 5.71 10.49
N THR A 134 -6.52 6.58 9.76
CA THR A 134 -7.16 7.52 8.84
C THR A 134 -7.72 6.82 7.60
N LEU A 135 -7.07 5.75 7.12
CA LEU A 135 -7.63 4.90 6.06
C LEU A 135 -8.94 4.24 6.49
N LEU A 136 -9.01 3.69 7.70
CA LEU A 136 -10.26 3.12 8.23
C LEU A 136 -11.39 4.13 8.26
N ALA A 137 -11.11 5.38 8.64
CA ALA A 137 -12.09 6.47 8.63
C ALA A 137 -12.43 6.96 7.21
N GLY A 138 -11.46 6.93 6.28
CA GLY A 138 -11.58 7.47 4.92
C GLY A 138 -11.42 8.99 4.82
N GLU A 139 -11.37 9.66 5.97
CA GLU A 139 -11.30 11.12 6.06
C GLU A 139 -10.54 11.59 7.31
N VAL A 140 -10.11 12.84 7.29
CA VAL A 140 -9.61 13.57 8.44
C VAL A 140 -10.23 14.97 8.43
N ALA A 141 -10.78 15.44 9.56
CA ALA A 141 -11.45 16.74 9.70
C ALA A 141 -12.55 16.98 8.65
N GLY A 142 -13.34 15.95 8.30
CA GLY A 142 -14.41 16.02 7.31
C GLY A 142 -13.94 16.11 5.86
N GLN A 143 -12.65 15.85 5.59
CA GLN A 143 -12.08 15.85 4.24
C GLN A 143 -11.59 14.47 3.86
N GLN A 144 -11.95 14.01 2.65
CA GLN A 144 -11.43 12.75 2.08
C GLN A 144 -9.90 12.74 2.13
N LEU A 145 -9.33 11.56 2.41
CA LEU A 145 -7.88 11.38 2.32
C LEU A 145 -7.39 11.47 0.88
N ASP A 146 -6.24 12.11 0.71
CA ASP A 146 -5.51 12.07 -0.54
C ASP A 146 -4.63 10.81 -0.59
N VAL A 147 -4.69 10.11 -1.71
CA VAL A 147 -3.79 9.00 -2.05
C VAL A 147 -2.91 9.44 -3.20
N LEU A 148 -1.66 9.74 -2.90
CA LEU A 148 -0.67 10.11 -3.91
C LEU A 148 -0.18 8.84 -4.62
N ILE A 149 -0.16 8.86 -5.96
CA ILE A 149 0.09 7.69 -6.81
C ILE A 149 1.22 7.99 -7.79
N ALA A 150 2.26 7.17 -7.79
CA ALA A 150 3.36 7.24 -8.75
C ALA A 150 3.55 5.89 -9.45
N GLY A 151 3.90 5.91 -10.74
CA GLY A 151 4.14 4.69 -11.51
C GLY A 151 4.38 5.02 -12.99
N ASP A 152 5.02 4.12 -13.72
CA ASP A 152 5.36 4.34 -15.13
C ASP A 152 4.29 3.80 -16.09
N ASP A 153 3.42 2.92 -15.63
CA ASP A 153 2.28 2.38 -16.41
C ASP A 153 1.00 3.14 -16.05
N ASP A 154 0.47 3.91 -16.99
CA ASP A 154 -0.74 4.70 -16.79
C ASP A 154 -1.99 3.85 -16.52
N SER A 155 -2.10 2.66 -17.14
CA SER A 155 -3.22 1.74 -16.90
C SER A 155 -3.18 1.18 -15.48
N ALA A 156 -1.98 0.85 -14.99
CA ALA A 156 -1.79 0.41 -13.61
C ALA A 156 -2.16 1.52 -12.61
N LYS A 157 -1.67 2.76 -12.81
CA LYS A 157 -2.06 3.92 -11.99
C LYS A 157 -3.56 4.14 -11.97
N GLN A 158 -4.24 4.05 -13.13
CA GLN A 158 -5.69 4.20 -13.23
C GLN A 158 -6.45 3.13 -12.45
N LYS A 159 -5.99 1.86 -12.45
CA LYS A 159 -6.60 0.80 -11.64
C LYS A 159 -6.49 1.12 -10.15
N VAL A 160 -5.30 1.55 -9.69
CA VAL A 160 -5.08 1.94 -8.28
C VAL A 160 -5.90 3.17 -7.90
N ALA A 161 -5.95 4.18 -8.77
CA ALA A 161 -6.77 5.37 -8.58
C ALA A 161 -8.26 5.02 -8.47
N ARG A 162 -8.75 4.10 -9.29
CA ARG A 162 -10.14 3.62 -9.22
C ARG A 162 -10.43 2.92 -7.89
N ILE A 163 -9.53 2.04 -7.42
CA ILE A 163 -9.70 1.38 -6.12
C ILE A 163 -9.79 2.42 -4.99
N ALA A 164 -8.92 3.43 -5.01
CA ALA A 164 -8.93 4.50 -4.03
C ALA A 164 -10.25 5.31 -4.10
N SER A 165 -10.66 5.72 -5.29
CA SER A 165 -11.88 6.51 -5.50
C SER A 165 -13.14 5.75 -5.11
N ASP A 166 -13.27 4.50 -5.54
CA ASP A 166 -14.42 3.63 -5.21
C ASP A 166 -14.49 3.42 -3.67
N GLY A 167 -13.32 3.36 -2.99
CA GLY A 167 -13.19 3.28 -1.53
C GLY A 167 -13.41 4.62 -0.79
N GLY A 168 -13.83 5.68 -1.47
CA GLY A 168 -14.13 6.99 -0.87
C GLY A 168 -12.92 7.86 -0.60
N LEU A 169 -11.78 7.60 -1.25
CA LEU A 169 -10.55 8.37 -1.14
C LEU A 169 -10.34 9.25 -2.38
N ARG A 170 -9.48 10.26 -2.32
CA ARG A 170 -9.14 11.12 -3.45
C ARG A 170 -7.78 10.72 -4.05
N PRO A 171 -7.73 10.00 -5.18
CA PRO A 171 -6.48 9.66 -5.84
C PRO A 171 -5.87 10.88 -6.55
N ILE A 172 -4.55 11.01 -6.48
CA ILE A 172 -3.78 12.08 -7.13
C ILE A 172 -2.56 11.44 -7.81
N ASP A 173 -2.54 11.46 -9.13
CA ASP A 173 -1.36 11.04 -9.91
C ASP A 173 -0.26 12.10 -9.76
N VAL A 174 0.90 11.68 -9.26
CA VAL A 174 2.07 12.55 -9.07
C VAL A 174 3.18 12.28 -10.08
N GLY A 175 2.92 11.41 -11.08
CA GLY A 175 3.82 11.16 -12.20
C GLY A 175 4.54 9.80 -12.16
N PRO A 176 5.76 9.72 -12.73
CA PRO A 176 6.47 8.47 -12.90
C PRO A 176 6.92 7.83 -11.58
N LEU A 177 7.31 6.54 -11.62
CA LEU A 177 7.74 5.78 -10.45
C LEU A 177 8.91 6.45 -9.70
N ALA A 178 9.78 7.17 -10.40
CA ALA A 178 10.85 7.96 -9.79
C ALA A 178 10.36 8.96 -8.71
N ARG A 179 9.06 9.34 -8.72
CA ARG A 179 8.44 10.13 -7.64
C ARG A 179 8.30 9.38 -6.33
N ALA A 180 8.48 8.06 -6.32
CA ALA A 180 8.48 7.27 -5.09
C ALA A 180 9.50 7.80 -4.07
N GLN A 181 10.65 8.30 -4.51
CA GLN A 181 11.64 8.93 -3.63
C GLN A 181 11.03 10.09 -2.83
N GLN A 182 10.31 11.00 -3.50
CA GLN A 182 9.64 12.12 -2.84
C GLN A 182 8.47 11.66 -1.95
N LEU A 183 7.72 10.64 -2.37
CA LEU A 183 6.63 10.09 -1.56
C LEU A 183 7.14 9.42 -0.29
N GLU A 184 8.27 8.72 -0.34
CA GLU A 184 8.89 8.11 0.83
C GLU A 184 9.48 9.16 1.78
N GLN A 185 10.13 10.20 1.26
CA GLN A 185 10.58 11.34 2.06
C GLN A 185 9.40 12.07 2.72
N LEU A 186 8.31 12.28 2.00
CA LEU A 186 7.10 12.89 2.53
C LEU A 186 6.45 12.00 3.60
N GLY A 187 6.37 10.70 3.36
CA GLY A 187 5.89 9.73 4.34
C GLY A 187 6.75 9.72 5.60
N PHE A 188 8.07 9.72 5.44
CA PHE A 188 9.01 9.81 6.56
C PHE A 188 8.80 11.09 7.38
N LEU A 189 8.75 12.25 6.73
CA LEU A 189 8.49 13.53 7.41
C LEU A 189 7.14 13.48 8.15
N HIS A 190 6.10 12.97 7.51
CA HIS A 190 4.77 12.85 8.12
C HIS A 190 4.77 11.95 9.36
N ILE A 191 5.47 10.81 9.30
CA ILE A 191 5.62 9.88 10.42
C ILE A 191 6.41 10.55 11.57
N SER A 192 7.52 11.23 11.27
CA SER A 192 8.38 11.85 12.28
C SER A 192 7.71 12.99 13.06
N LEU A 193 6.65 13.58 12.51
CA LEU A 193 5.86 14.63 13.17
C LEU A 193 4.80 14.10 14.16
N GLN A 194 4.47 12.80 14.11
CA GLN A 194 3.34 12.28 14.87
C GLN A 194 3.52 12.37 16.38
N GLU A 195 4.62 11.85 16.89
CA GLU A 195 4.92 11.86 18.31
C GLU A 195 5.23 13.26 18.86
N PRO A 196 6.18 14.03 18.26
CA PRO A 196 6.54 15.35 18.78
C PRO A 196 5.39 16.37 18.77
N ARG A 197 4.36 16.14 17.94
CA ARG A 197 3.18 17.02 17.82
C ARG A 197 1.94 16.44 18.48
N GLY A 198 2.00 15.26 19.08
CA GLY A 198 0.85 14.62 19.73
C GLY A 198 -0.28 14.28 18.75
N LEU A 199 0.05 13.98 17.48
CA LEU A 199 -0.96 13.75 16.42
C LEU A 199 -1.52 12.33 16.43
N GLY A 200 -0.85 11.38 17.10
CA GLY A 200 -1.35 10.02 17.33
C GLY A 200 -1.67 9.23 16.06
N PHE A 201 -0.95 9.51 14.95
CA PHE A 201 -1.23 8.94 13.62
C PHE A 201 -2.65 9.23 13.08
N GLY A 202 -3.27 10.32 13.57
CA GLY A 202 -4.60 10.78 13.17
C GLY A 202 -4.59 11.96 12.19
N SER A 203 -3.42 12.36 11.70
CA SER A 203 -3.28 13.47 10.74
C SER A 203 -3.24 12.99 9.28
N ALA A 204 -3.39 13.91 8.34
CA ALA A 204 -3.30 13.64 6.90
C ALA A 204 -2.54 14.77 6.18
N ILE A 205 -1.91 14.42 5.07
CA ILE A 205 -1.40 15.38 4.08
C ILE A 205 -2.53 15.64 3.09
N LYS A 206 -2.79 16.92 2.80
CA LYS A 206 -3.87 17.35 1.90
C LYS A 206 -3.39 18.37 0.90
N LEU A 207 -3.67 18.13 -0.38
CA LEU A 207 -3.44 19.12 -1.42
C LEU A 207 -4.71 19.92 -1.68
N HIS A 208 -4.64 21.22 -1.45
CA HIS A 208 -5.70 22.16 -1.82
C HIS A 208 -5.33 22.86 -3.12
N PRO A 209 -6.32 23.13 -4.03
CA PRO A 209 -6.10 23.94 -5.22
C PRO A 209 -5.77 25.38 -4.90
#